data_c6d434e5a9498dd3e540cd0152f722c1
#
_entry.id   c6d434e5a9498dd3e540cd0152f722c1
#
_cell.length_a   1.000
_cell.length_b   1.000
_cell.length_c   1.000
_cell.angle_alpha   90.00
_cell.angle_beta   90.00
_cell.angle_gamma   90.00
#
_symmetry.space_group_name_H-M   'P 1'
#
loop_
_entity.id
_entity.type
_entity.pdbx_description
1 polymer ?
#
loop_
_entity_poly.entity_id
_entity_poly.type
_entity_poly.pdbx_seq_one_letter_code
_entity_poly.pdbx_strand_id
1 'polypeptide(L)'
;MSLFAAMGAEAQDGASSEAEIQRYREMISDPMSNPGFLAVDRGEALWSTRRGSKNATLETCDLGEGPGKLDGAYARLPRFFADAGKVMDVEQRLLWCMTTIQGLDTADVIKRRFSRPGVESDMEDLTAFIANKSSGMTFEPQLGKPEEKAMYALGEAMFYRRSGVLDFSCATCHGETGLRIRTTNLPDFSKPNKSAQESIGSWPTYRVSQTALRTMQHRLWDCFRQQRLPSVDYGSDMVTALQVYLVAVAKDGELQVPSIKR
;
A
#
# COMPACT_ATOMS: atom_id res chain seq x y z
N MET A 1 -13.54 -56.85 33.24
CA MET A 1 -12.91 -55.60 33.75
C MET A 1 -11.88 -55.12 32.70
N SER A 2 -12.31 -54.23 31.85
CA SER A 2 -11.41 -53.64 30.81
C SER A 2 -10.97 -52.28 31.30
N LEU A 3 -9.66 -52.09 31.50
CA LEU A 3 -9.07 -50.79 31.77
C LEU A 3 -9.05 -49.99 30.46
N PHE A 4 -9.78 -48.90 30.41
CA PHE A 4 -9.57 -47.81 29.43
C PHE A 4 -8.42 -46.94 29.92
N ALA A 5 -7.30 -47.02 29.23
CA ALA A 5 -6.22 -46.05 29.39
C ALA A 5 -6.66 -44.72 28.74
N ALA A 6 -6.82 -43.66 29.53
CA ALA A 6 -7.02 -42.32 29.04
C ALA A 6 -5.68 -41.81 28.46
N MET A 7 -5.60 -41.67 27.14
CA MET A 7 -4.53 -40.92 26.48
C MET A 7 -4.78 -39.44 26.76
N GLY A 8 -3.97 -38.88 27.64
CA GLY A 8 -3.91 -37.43 27.83
C GLY A 8 -3.43 -36.76 26.56
N ALA A 9 -4.23 -35.86 25.98
CA ALA A 9 -3.79 -34.92 24.96
C ALA A 9 -2.86 -33.92 25.66
N GLU A 10 -1.56 -34.03 25.43
CA GLU A 10 -0.61 -33.00 25.82
C GLU A 10 -0.96 -31.70 25.08
N ALA A 11 -1.22 -30.65 25.84
CA ALA A 11 -1.39 -29.31 25.31
C ALA A 11 -0.08 -28.90 24.56
N GLN A 12 -0.16 -28.67 23.26
CA GLN A 12 0.97 -28.17 22.50
C GLN A 12 1.44 -26.83 23.10
N ASP A 13 2.70 -26.81 23.45
CA ASP A 13 3.37 -25.81 24.23
C ASP A 13 3.31 -24.43 23.53
N GLY A 14 2.94 -23.36 24.26
CA GLY A 14 2.91 -22.00 23.75
C GLY A 14 4.24 -21.51 23.17
N ALA A 15 5.35 -22.11 23.57
CA ALA A 15 6.68 -21.89 23.02
C ALA A 15 6.79 -22.28 21.53
N SER A 16 6.02 -23.27 21.07
CA SER A 16 6.00 -23.69 19.67
C SER A 16 5.31 -22.65 18.76
N SER A 17 4.23 -22.04 19.23
CA SER A 17 3.47 -21.03 18.49
C SER A 17 4.27 -19.72 18.31
N GLU A 18 4.98 -19.28 19.35
CA GLU A 18 5.85 -18.09 19.28
C GLU A 18 7.01 -18.29 18.30
N ALA A 19 7.66 -19.46 18.34
CA ALA A 19 8.73 -19.83 17.43
C ALA A 19 8.24 -19.93 15.97
N GLU A 20 7.03 -20.41 15.72
CA GLU A 20 6.42 -20.44 14.40
C GLU A 20 6.08 -19.04 13.88
N ILE A 21 5.56 -18.16 14.74
CA ILE A 21 5.29 -16.76 14.41
C ILE A 21 6.60 -16.05 14.06
N GLN A 22 7.65 -16.27 14.85
CA GLN A 22 8.97 -15.66 14.59
C GLN A 22 9.57 -16.17 13.28
N ARG A 23 9.50 -17.47 13.02
CA ARG A 23 9.96 -18.06 11.74
C ARG A 23 9.17 -17.51 10.55
N TYR A 24 7.86 -17.30 10.70
CA TYR A 24 7.04 -16.68 9.68
C TYR A 24 7.46 -15.22 9.43
N ARG A 25 7.73 -14.45 10.49
CA ARG A 25 8.24 -13.06 10.37
C ARG A 25 9.59 -13.01 9.66
N GLU A 26 10.50 -13.90 10.00
CA GLU A 26 11.80 -14.02 9.32
C GLU A 26 11.61 -14.37 7.83
N MET A 27 10.74 -15.32 7.53
CA MET A 27 10.44 -15.69 6.15
C MET A 27 9.87 -14.53 5.32
N ILE A 28 8.99 -13.71 5.87
CA ILE A 28 8.41 -12.57 5.12
C ILE A 28 9.39 -11.40 4.93
N SER A 29 10.39 -11.30 5.79
CA SER A 29 11.46 -10.30 5.66
C SER A 29 12.63 -10.79 4.80
N ASP A 30 12.73 -12.09 4.53
CA ASP A 30 13.77 -12.66 3.68
C ASP A 30 13.45 -12.41 2.20
N PRO A 31 14.32 -11.69 1.45
CA PRO A 31 14.14 -11.46 0.02
C PRO A 31 13.95 -12.72 -0.81
N MET A 32 14.58 -13.86 -0.42
CA MET A 32 14.48 -15.13 -1.12
C MET A 32 13.13 -15.85 -0.91
N SER A 33 12.43 -15.53 0.19
CA SER A 33 11.17 -16.18 0.57
C SER A 33 9.93 -15.32 0.28
N ASN A 34 10.11 -14.02 0.07
CA ASN A 34 9.03 -13.10 -0.23
C ASN A 34 9.01 -12.72 -1.72
N PRO A 35 8.05 -13.22 -2.52
CA PRO A 35 7.97 -12.92 -3.95
C PRO A 35 7.80 -11.42 -4.27
N GLY A 36 7.44 -10.59 -3.29
CA GLY A 36 7.37 -9.14 -3.44
C GLY A 36 8.71 -8.50 -3.81
N PHE A 37 9.84 -9.12 -3.44
CA PHE A 37 11.17 -8.63 -3.81
C PHE A 37 11.47 -8.81 -5.31
N LEU A 38 10.85 -9.76 -5.99
CA LEU A 38 10.93 -9.85 -7.45
C LEU A 38 10.35 -8.62 -8.15
N ALA A 39 9.31 -8.02 -7.55
CA ALA A 39 8.75 -6.74 -8.03
C ALA A 39 9.71 -5.57 -7.76
N VAL A 40 10.42 -5.58 -6.63
CA VAL A 40 11.47 -4.58 -6.33
C VAL A 40 12.56 -4.62 -7.40
N ASP A 41 13.08 -5.80 -7.73
CA ASP A 41 14.15 -5.98 -8.74
C ASP A 41 13.68 -5.50 -10.12
N ARG A 42 12.46 -5.85 -10.54
CA ARG A 42 11.90 -5.36 -11.81
C ARG A 42 11.68 -3.84 -11.78
N GLY A 43 11.23 -3.29 -10.65
CA GLY A 43 11.05 -1.85 -10.47
C GLY A 43 12.37 -1.08 -10.55
N GLU A 44 13.45 -1.61 -9.97
CA GLU A 44 14.78 -1.02 -10.07
C GLU A 44 15.29 -0.99 -11.52
N ALA A 45 15.11 -2.10 -12.24
CA ALA A 45 15.46 -2.15 -13.67
C ALA A 45 14.62 -1.16 -14.50
N LEU A 46 13.30 -1.03 -14.21
CA LEU A 46 12.42 -0.09 -14.90
C LEU A 46 12.80 1.37 -14.62
N TRP A 47 13.26 1.69 -13.41
CA TRP A 47 13.65 3.04 -13.01
C TRP A 47 14.79 3.61 -13.87
N SER A 48 15.78 2.78 -14.19
CA SER A 48 16.93 3.12 -15.01
C SER A 48 16.76 2.83 -16.50
N THR A 49 15.64 2.22 -16.91
CA THR A 49 15.39 1.88 -18.31
C THR A 49 14.86 3.09 -19.09
N ARG A 50 15.48 3.38 -20.26
CA ARG A 50 14.99 4.39 -21.20
C ARG A 50 13.71 3.93 -21.89
N ARG A 51 12.65 4.75 -21.79
CA ARG A 51 11.31 4.41 -22.27
C ARG A 51 10.59 5.61 -22.89
N GLY A 52 9.48 5.31 -23.55
CA GLY A 52 8.56 6.30 -24.11
C GLY A 52 9.12 7.08 -25.30
N SER A 53 8.35 8.03 -25.82
CA SER A 53 8.70 8.84 -26.98
C SER A 53 9.91 9.76 -26.76
N LYS A 54 10.21 10.09 -25.48
CA LYS A 54 11.34 10.94 -25.11
C LYS A 54 12.63 10.12 -24.83
N ASN A 55 12.57 8.78 -24.91
CA ASN A 55 13.70 7.89 -24.67
C ASN A 55 14.46 8.26 -23.37
N ALA A 56 13.73 8.48 -22.26
CA ALA A 56 14.27 8.93 -20.97
C ALA A 56 14.07 7.88 -19.87
N THR A 57 14.95 7.91 -18.85
CA THR A 57 14.81 7.14 -17.62
C THR A 57 13.93 7.88 -16.61
N LEU A 58 13.56 7.24 -15.48
CA LEU A 58 12.90 7.90 -14.36
C LEU A 58 13.87 8.51 -13.34
N GLU A 59 15.18 8.39 -13.54
CA GLU A 59 16.23 8.86 -12.60
C GLU A 59 16.21 10.37 -12.33
N THR A 60 15.49 11.15 -13.11
CA THR A 60 15.28 12.57 -12.87
C THR A 60 13.91 12.88 -12.24
N CYS A 61 13.08 11.87 -12.01
CA CYS A 61 11.80 12.04 -11.33
C CYS A 61 12.01 12.46 -9.88
N ASP A 62 11.41 13.58 -9.49
CA ASP A 62 11.42 14.06 -8.11
C ASP A 62 10.20 13.52 -7.36
N LEU A 63 10.44 12.70 -6.36
CA LEU A 63 9.41 12.16 -5.45
C LEU A 63 9.22 13.00 -4.18
N GLY A 64 9.79 14.21 -4.18
CA GLY A 64 9.68 15.16 -3.09
C GLY A 64 10.94 15.33 -2.24
N GLU A 65 11.97 14.51 -2.48
CA GLU A 65 13.27 14.59 -1.83
C GLU A 65 14.35 15.19 -2.76
N GLY A 66 13.95 15.61 -3.96
CA GLY A 66 14.81 16.08 -5.04
C GLY A 66 14.93 15.04 -6.16
N PRO A 67 15.33 15.47 -7.38
CA PRO A 67 15.42 14.59 -8.53
C PRO A 67 16.24 13.33 -8.27
N GLY A 68 15.67 12.16 -8.52
CA GLY A 68 16.30 10.85 -8.39
C GLY A 68 16.56 10.37 -6.98
N LYS A 69 16.24 11.14 -5.95
CA LYS A 69 16.39 10.72 -4.55
C LYS A 69 15.19 9.91 -4.11
N LEU A 70 15.43 8.67 -3.70
CA LEU A 70 14.39 7.72 -3.34
C LEU A 70 14.31 7.42 -1.85
N ASP A 71 15.44 7.55 -1.14
CA ASP A 71 15.52 7.18 0.28
C ASP A 71 14.57 8.06 1.12
N GLY A 72 13.63 7.42 1.80
CA GLY A 72 12.62 8.08 2.62
C GLY A 72 11.47 8.74 1.83
N ALA A 73 11.50 8.75 0.49
CA ALA A 73 10.46 9.39 -0.29
C ALA A 73 9.07 8.78 -0.04
N TYR A 74 8.97 7.45 0.00
CA TYR A 74 7.70 6.77 0.23
C TYR A 74 7.11 7.06 1.62
N ALA A 75 7.96 7.21 2.64
CA ALA A 75 7.55 7.53 4.00
C ALA A 75 6.88 8.92 4.13
N ARG A 76 7.14 9.83 3.15
CA ARG A 76 6.64 11.21 3.10
C ARG A 76 5.59 11.45 2.03
N LEU A 77 5.11 10.39 1.39
CA LEU A 77 4.00 10.43 0.42
C LEU A 77 2.70 9.97 1.09
N PRO A 78 1.54 10.53 0.68
CA PRO A 78 1.31 11.61 -0.31
C PRO A 78 1.75 12.99 0.16
N ARG A 79 2.10 13.88 -0.80
CA ARG A 79 2.47 15.27 -0.54
C ARG A 79 2.13 16.20 -1.71
N PHE A 80 2.19 17.50 -1.48
CA PHE A 80 2.01 18.50 -2.53
C PHE A 80 3.25 18.65 -3.41
N PHE A 81 3.05 18.62 -4.73
CA PHE A 81 4.06 18.86 -5.75
C PHE A 81 3.77 20.17 -6.48
N ALA A 82 4.66 21.16 -6.36
CA ALA A 82 4.45 22.48 -6.92
C ALA A 82 4.50 22.48 -8.46
N ASP A 83 5.29 21.62 -9.07
CA ASP A 83 5.41 21.46 -10.53
C ASP A 83 4.16 20.85 -11.17
N ALA A 84 3.34 20.14 -10.39
CA ALA A 84 2.07 19.57 -10.82
C ALA A 84 0.85 20.34 -10.27
N GLY A 85 1.06 21.24 -9.30
CA GLY A 85 0.01 22.02 -8.65
C GLY A 85 -0.97 21.20 -7.84
N LYS A 86 -0.60 19.97 -7.38
CA LYS A 86 -1.52 19.07 -6.67
C LYS A 86 -0.82 18.15 -5.67
N VAL A 87 -1.60 17.62 -4.73
CA VAL A 87 -1.16 16.53 -3.85
C VAL A 87 -1.20 15.22 -4.63
N MET A 88 -0.13 14.45 -4.55
CA MET A 88 -0.01 13.16 -5.22
C MET A 88 0.50 12.08 -4.25
N ASP A 89 -0.01 10.87 -4.40
CA ASP A 89 0.63 9.67 -3.88
C ASP A 89 1.76 9.19 -4.82
N VAL A 90 2.42 8.10 -4.47
CA VAL A 90 3.55 7.57 -5.26
C VAL A 90 3.13 7.19 -6.67
N GLU A 91 1.97 6.55 -6.86
CA GLU A 91 1.53 6.07 -8.17
C GLU A 91 1.08 7.22 -9.08
N GLN A 92 0.40 8.24 -8.53
CA GLN A 92 0.09 9.46 -9.28
C GLN A 92 1.37 10.20 -9.69
N ARG A 93 2.35 10.30 -8.77
CA ARG A 93 3.62 10.97 -9.08
C ARG A 93 4.43 10.20 -10.13
N LEU A 94 4.45 8.87 -10.04
CA LEU A 94 5.04 8.01 -11.06
C LEU A 94 4.35 8.19 -12.41
N LEU A 95 3.01 8.19 -12.44
CA LEU A 95 2.25 8.43 -13.68
C LEU A 95 2.60 9.78 -14.30
N TRP A 96 2.71 10.83 -13.47
CA TRP A 96 3.15 12.16 -13.91
C TRP A 96 4.57 12.12 -14.50
N CYS A 97 5.53 11.46 -13.84
CA CYS A 97 6.89 11.33 -14.35
C CYS A 97 6.95 10.49 -15.63
N MET A 98 6.23 9.37 -15.70
CA MET A 98 6.18 8.52 -16.90
C MET A 98 5.63 9.28 -18.11
N THR A 99 4.65 10.15 -17.90
CA THR A 99 4.06 10.95 -18.99
C THR A 99 4.90 12.16 -19.32
N THR A 100 5.40 12.91 -18.33
CA THR A 100 6.12 14.17 -18.58
C THR A 100 7.59 13.97 -18.90
N ILE A 101 8.28 13.02 -18.27
CA ILE A 101 9.71 12.76 -18.47
C ILE A 101 9.93 11.76 -19.60
N GLN A 102 9.23 10.62 -19.56
CA GLN A 102 9.41 9.57 -20.56
C GLN A 102 8.55 9.76 -21.81
N GLY A 103 7.45 10.52 -21.74
CA GLY A 103 6.52 10.71 -22.85
C GLY A 103 5.69 9.46 -23.15
N LEU A 104 5.37 8.67 -22.11
CA LEU A 104 4.43 7.56 -22.23
C LEU A 104 2.98 8.08 -22.29
N ASP A 105 2.13 7.34 -22.99
CA ASP A 105 0.70 7.66 -23.02
C ASP A 105 0.04 7.30 -21.69
N THR A 106 -0.66 8.27 -21.10
CA THR A 106 -1.32 8.12 -19.80
C THR A 106 -2.37 7.01 -19.80
N ALA A 107 -3.16 6.90 -20.90
CA ALA A 107 -4.22 5.89 -20.98
C ALA A 107 -3.64 4.48 -21.06
N ASP A 108 -2.53 4.31 -21.78
CA ASP A 108 -1.82 3.02 -21.88
C ASP A 108 -1.22 2.59 -20.55
N VAL A 109 -0.66 3.51 -19.75
CA VAL A 109 -0.16 3.23 -18.41
C VAL A 109 -1.32 2.83 -17.49
N ILE A 110 -2.39 3.61 -17.46
CA ILE A 110 -3.57 3.34 -16.62
C ILE A 110 -4.23 2.01 -17.00
N LYS A 111 -4.28 1.64 -18.28
CA LYS A 111 -4.82 0.36 -18.73
C LYS A 111 -4.09 -0.84 -18.14
N ARG A 112 -2.80 -0.70 -17.83
CA ARG A 112 -1.91 -1.74 -17.28
C ARG A 112 -1.53 -1.48 -15.83
N ARG A 113 -2.29 -0.66 -15.11
CA ARG A 113 -1.98 -0.21 -13.74
C ARG A 113 -1.85 -1.32 -12.68
N PHE A 114 -2.52 -2.45 -12.89
CA PHE A 114 -2.49 -3.59 -11.97
C PHE A 114 -2.10 -4.87 -12.69
N SER A 115 -1.28 -5.68 -12.05
CA SER A 115 -0.90 -7.02 -12.52
C SER A 115 -2.12 -7.92 -12.70
N ARG A 116 -2.02 -8.81 -13.67
CA ARG A 116 -3.00 -9.85 -14.00
C ARG A 116 -2.26 -11.18 -14.11
N PRO A 117 -2.95 -12.34 -14.08
CA PRO A 117 -2.27 -13.63 -14.22
C PRO A 117 -1.33 -13.66 -15.44
N GLY A 118 -0.05 -13.87 -15.19
CA GLY A 118 1.01 -13.92 -16.23
C GLY A 118 1.42 -12.56 -16.82
N VAL A 119 0.93 -11.43 -16.29
CA VAL A 119 1.30 -10.07 -16.76
C VAL A 119 1.52 -9.15 -15.57
N GLU A 120 2.76 -8.76 -15.37
CA GLU A 120 3.14 -7.84 -14.30
C GLU A 120 2.82 -6.38 -14.66
N SER A 121 2.66 -5.55 -13.63
CA SER A 121 2.42 -4.11 -13.78
C SER A 121 3.68 -3.32 -13.49
N ASP A 122 4.16 -2.56 -14.46
CA ASP A 122 5.28 -1.63 -14.26
C ASP A 122 5.03 -0.64 -13.10
N MET A 123 3.77 -0.24 -12.91
CA MET A 123 3.39 0.68 -11.83
C MET A 123 3.53 0.03 -10.46
N GLU A 124 3.06 -1.21 -10.30
CA GLU A 124 3.20 -1.97 -9.05
C GLU A 124 4.68 -2.28 -8.76
N ASP A 125 5.47 -2.63 -9.78
CA ASP A 125 6.91 -2.92 -9.65
C ASP A 125 7.70 -1.66 -9.25
N LEU A 126 7.50 -0.53 -9.92
CA LEU A 126 8.10 0.76 -9.56
C LEU A 126 7.71 1.21 -8.15
N THR A 127 6.44 1.04 -7.78
CA THR A 127 5.97 1.36 -6.43
C THR A 127 6.65 0.49 -5.38
N ALA A 128 6.84 -0.81 -5.65
CA ALA A 128 7.56 -1.72 -4.76
C ALA A 128 9.02 -1.28 -4.55
N PHE A 129 9.72 -0.94 -5.64
CA PHE A 129 11.09 -0.47 -5.60
C PHE A 129 11.24 0.81 -4.77
N ILE A 130 10.41 1.81 -5.02
CA ILE A 130 10.44 3.09 -4.29
C ILE A 130 10.11 2.88 -2.81
N ALA A 131 9.09 2.09 -2.51
CA ALA A 131 8.71 1.80 -1.14
C ALA A 131 9.81 1.07 -0.38
N ASN A 132 10.49 0.12 -1.03
CA ASN A 132 11.61 -0.62 -0.44
C ASN A 132 12.78 0.30 -0.02
N LYS A 133 13.03 1.41 -0.73
CA LYS A 133 14.03 2.42 -0.33
C LYS A 133 13.65 3.18 0.95
N SER A 134 12.43 3.02 1.43
CA SER A 134 11.95 3.57 2.71
C SER A 134 11.66 2.48 3.76
N SER A 135 11.99 1.21 3.49
CA SER A 135 11.73 0.10 4.42
C SER A 135 12.50 0.30 5.73
N GLY A 136 11.87 0.05 6.87
CA GLY A 136 12.40 0.31 8.20
C GLY A 136 12.27 1.77 8.68
N MET A 137 11.87 2.69 7.81
CA MET A 137 11.56 4.08 8.21
C MET A 137 10.13 4.20 8.71
N THR A 138 9.83 5.28 9.43
CA THR A 138 8.47 5.58 9.89
C THR A 138 7.77 6.57 8.98
N PHE A 139 6.43 6.48 8.91
CA PHE A 139 5.63 7.48 8.19
C PHE A 139 5.77 8.88 8.77
N GLU A 140 6.04 9.83 7.91
CA GLU A 140 6.09 11.28 8.18
C GLU A 140 5.03 12.02 7.33
N PRO A 141 3.73 12.00 7.72
CA PRO A 141 2.66 12.59 6.91
C PRO A 141 2.90 14.07 6.65
N GLN A 142 2.78 14.50 5.41
CA GLN A 142 2.96 15.88 5.00
C GLN A 142 1.61 16.61 5.09
N LEU A 143 1.44 17.45 6.13
CA LEU A 143 0.24 18.26 6.38
C LEU A 143 0.59 19.73 6.65
N GLY A 144 1.71 20.18 6.12
CA GLY A 144 2.19 21.55 6.33
C GLY A 144 1.48 22.57 5.44
N LYS A 145 1.14 22.19 4.22
CA LYS A 145 0.57 23.08 3.20
C LYS A 145 -0.97 23.09 3.23
N PRO A 146 -1.62 24.19 2.79
CA PRO A 146 -3.08 24.25 2.71
C PRO A 146 -3.69 23.14 1.85
N GLU A 147 -3.06 22.78 0.72
CA GLU A 147 -3.51 21.74 -0.19
C GLU A 147 -3.47 20.35 0.48
N GLU A 148 -2.44 20.06 1.27
CA GLU A 148 -2.30 18.82 2.01
C GLU A 148 -3.37 18.70 3.11
N LYS A 149 -3.65 19.80 3.82
CA LYS A 149 -4.72 19.87 4.82
C LYS A 149 -6.10 19.70 4.19
N ALA A 150 -6.33 20.29 3.03
CA ALA A 150 -7.59 20.13 2.29
C ALA A 150 -7.79 18.68 1.85
N MET A 151 -6.73 18.02 1.37
CA MET A 151 -6.78 16.61 1.00
C MET A 151 -6.99 15.69 2.21
N TYR A 152 -6.38 16.01 3.36
CA TYR A 152 -6.65 15.30 4.61
C TYR A 152 -8.14 15.40 4.99
N ALA A 153 -8.69 16.60 5.01
CA ALA A 153 -10.11 16.83 5.37
C ALA A 153 -11.07 16.13 4.39
N LEU A 154 -10.72 16.12 3.08
CA LEU A 154 -11.49 15.37 2.08
C LEU A 154 -11.41 13.87 2.35
N GLY A 155 -10.21 13.32 2.64
CA GLY A 155 -9.99 11.91 2.94
C GLY A 155 -10.75 11.45 4.18
N GLU A 156 -10.72 12.26 5.25
CA GLU A 156 -11.49 12.03 6.47
C GLU A 156 -13.00 12.02 6.18
N ALA A 157 -13.51 13.03 5.47
CA ALA A 157 -14.91 13.09 5.08
C ALA A 157 -15.32 11.85 4.25
N MET A 158 -14.47 11.41 3.32
CA MET A 158 -14.72 10.22 2.49
C MET A 158 -14.67 8.93 3.31
N PHE A 159 -13.80 8.84 4.30
CA PHE A 159 -13.70 7.67 5.19
C PHE A 159 -15.00 7.40 5.95
N TYR A 160 -15.69 8.45 6.39
CA TYR A 160 -16.96 8.34 7.11
C TYR A 160 -18.20 8.39 6.23
N ARG A 161 -18.08 8.80 4.96
CA ARG A 161 -19.22 8.95 4.05
C ARG A 161 -19.83 7.61 3.68
N ARG A 162 -21.08 7.40 4.05
CA ARG A 162 -21.87 6.23 3.61
C ARG A 162 -22.32 6.40 2.18
N SER A 163 -22.24 5.33 1.39
CA SER A 163 -22.60 5.34 -0.03
C SER A 163 -22.79 3.92 -0.57
N GLY A 164 -23.17 3.85 -1.85
CA GLY A 164 -23.39 2.58 -2.54
C GLY A 164 -24.68 1.87 -2.09
N VAL A 165 -24.96 0.73 -2.74
CA VAL A 165 -26.21 -0.03 -2.52
C VAL A 165 -26.31 -0.70 -1.14
N LEU A 166 -25.17 -0.85 -0.45
CA LEU A 166 -25.12 -1.42 0.90
C LEU A 166 -25.11 -0.33 1.99
N ASP A 167 -25.12 0.95 1.58
CA ASP A 167 -25.01 2.11 2.47
C ASP A 167 -23.86 1.97 3.47
N PHE A 168 -22.67 1.57 2.99
CA PHE A 168 -21.46 1.43 3.79
C PHE A 168 -20.52 2.65 3.62
N SER A 169 -19.68 2.83 4.62
CA SER A 169 -18.49 3.68 4.57
C SER A 169 -17.25 2.85 4.90
N CYS A 170 -16.05 3.42 4.73
CA CYS A 170 -14.83 2.79 5.23
C CYS A 170 -14.92 2.58 6.76
N ALA A 171 -15.47 3.55 7.48
CA ALA A 171 -15.69 3.49 8.93
C ALA A 171 -16.65 2.38 9.36
N THR A 172 -17.58 1.92 8.52
CA THR A 172 -18.45 0.78 8.83
C THR A 172 -17.64 -0.49 9.20
N CYS A 173 -16.47 -0.66 8.58
CA CYS A 173 -15.58 -1.79 8.81
C CYS A 173 -14.30 -1.41 9.56
N HIS A 174 -13.88 -0.13 9.52
CA HIS A 174 -12.60 0.33 10.03
C HIS A 174 -12.73 1.49 11.04
N GLY A 175 -13.92 1.73 11.58
CA GLY A 175 -14.21 2.87 12.45
C GLY A 175 -13.98 2.62 13.94
N GLU A 176 -13.72 1.40 14.35
CA GLU A 176 -13.43 1.06 15.74
C GLU A 176 -12.63 -0.25 15.86
N THR A 177 -11.99 -0.40 17.01
CA THR A 177 -11.23 -1.62 17.33
C THR A 177 -12.17 -2.80 17.56
N GLY A 178 -11.79 -3.99 17.08
CA GLY A 178 -12.52 -5.25 17.33
C GLY A 178 -13.52 -5.63 16.24
N LEU A 179 -13.72 -4.80 15.24
CA LEU A 179 -14.52 -5.17 14.06
C LEU A 179 -13.86 -6.30 13.29
N ARG A 180 -14.68 -7.18 12.75
CA ARG A 180 -14.22 -8.40 12.05
C ARG A 180 -15.00 -8.63 10.78
N ILE A 181 -14.30 -9.20 9.81
CA ILE A 181 -14.94 -9.82 8.64
C ILE A 181 -14.55 -11.31 8.62
N ARG A 182 -15.52 -12.21 8.71
CA ARG A 182 -15.29 -13.65 8.90
C ARG A 182 -14.37 -13.89 10.12
N THR A 183 -13.23 -14.50 9.94
CA THR A 183 -12.24 -14.80 10.99
C THR A 183 -11.14 -13.75 11.11
N THR A 184 -11.16 -12.69 10.26
CA THR A 184 -10.10 -11.68 10.20
C THR A 184 -10.51 -10.44 10.98
N ASN A 185 -9.68 -10.02 11.94
CA ASN A 185 -9.81 -8.73 12.60
C ASN A 185 -9.46 -7.63 11.59
N LEU A 186 -10.27 -6.56 11.60
CA LEU A 186 -10.07 -5.41 10.73
C LEU A 186 -9.27 -4.34 11.47
N PRO A 187 -8.33 -3.66 10.80
CA PRO A 187 -7.61 -2.56 11.42
C PRO A 187 -8.56 -1.39 11.66
N ASP A 188 -8.38 -0.71 12.79
CA ASP A 188 -9.08 0.51 13.14
C ASP A 188 -8.32 1.72 12.57
N PHE A 189 -8.99 2.50 11.72
CA PHE A 189 -8.44 3.73 11.10
C PHE A 189 -9.15 5.00 11.58
N SER A 190 -9.94 4.93 12.66
CA SER A 190 -10.66 6.09 13.20
C SER A 190 -9.75 7.12 13.87
N LYS A 191 -8.58 6.70 14.31
CA LYS A 191 -7.58 7.50 15.03
C LYS A 191 -6.20 6.84 14.95
N PRO A 192 -5.12 7.58 15.22
CA PRO A 192 -3.78 6.99 15.32
C PRO A 192 -3.71 5.88 16.37
N ASN A 193 -3.28 4.69 15.94
CA ASN A 193 -3.09 3.52 16.79
C ASN A 193 -2.18 2.50 16.11
N LYS A 194 -1.72 1.50 16.88
CA LYS A 194 -0.80 0.47 16.41
C LYS A 194 -1.39 -0.38 15.25
N SER A 195 -2.69 -0.67 15.29
CA SER A 195 -3.35 -1.45 14.23
C SER A 195 -3.35 -0.72 12.89
N ALA A 196 -3.57 0.61 12.90
CA ALA A 196 -3.45 1.45 11.71
C ALA A 196 -1.99 1.48 11.20
N GLN A 197 -1.02 1.68 12.11
CA GLN A 197 0.40 1.71 11.78
C GLN A 197 0.86 0.41 11.09
N GLU A 198 0.61 -0.74 11.70
CA GLU A 198 0.97 -2.05 11.16
C GLU A 198 0.26 -2.37 9.84
N SER A 199 -1.00 -1.96 9.72
CA SER A 199 -1.78 -2.23 8.51
C SER A 199 -1.29 -1.39 7.32
N ILE A 200 -1.15 -0.09 7.49
CA ILE A 200 -0.73 0.83 6.42
C ILE A 200 0.76 0.65 6.11
N GLY A 201 1.61 0.47 7.14
CA GLY A 201 3.05 0.26 6.99
C GLY A 201 3.44 -1.02 6.23
N SER A 202 2.49 -1.90 5.96
CA SER A 202 2.71 -3.14 5.21
C SER A 202 2.33 -3.07 3.72
N TRP A 203 2.09 -1.87 3.16
CA TRP A 203 1.82 -1.68 1.73
C TRP A 203 2.96 -0.93 1.05
N PRO A 204 3.39 -1.37 -0.17
CA PRO A 204 2.85 -2.46 -1.01
C PRO A 204 3.11 -3.84 -0.42
N THR A 205 2.25 -4.81 -0.79
CA THR A 205 2.29 -6.18 -0.25
C THR A 205 2.10 -7.22 -1.36
N TYR A 206 2.81 -8.34 -1.27
CA TYR A 206 2.52 -9.50 -2.08
C TYR A 206 1.30 -10.24 -1.52
N ARG A 207 0.23 -10.35 -2.34
CA ARG A 207 -1.01 -11.04 -1.98
C ARG A 207 -0.96 -12.47 -2.49
N VAL A 208 -0.73 -13.44 -1.59
CA VAL A 208 -0.63 -14.87 -1.93
C VAL A 208 -1.88 -15.36 -2.68
N SER A 209 -3.07 -14.97 -2.22
CA SER A 209 -4.35 -15.35 -2.85
C SER A 209 -4.56 -14.78 -4.25
N GLN A 210 -3.78 -13.78 -4.66
CA GLN A 210 -3.84 -13.13 -5.98
C GLN A 210 -2.58 -13.39 -6.80
N THR A 211 -1.56 -14.03 -6.20
CA THR A 211 -0.25 -14.30 -6.82
C THR A 211 0.36 -13.04 -7.45
N ALA A 212 0.23 -11.89 -6.78
CA ALA A 212 0.69 -10.61 -7.29
C ALA A 212 0.99 -9.62 -6.17
N LEU A 213 1.95 -8.72 -6.43
CA LEU A 213 2.15 -7.54 -5.59
C LEU A 213 0.95 -6.61 -5.77
N ARG A 214 0.52 -5.97 -4.67
CA ARG A 214 -0.57 -4.99 -4.66
C ARG A 214 -0.16 -3.73 -3.92
N THR A 215 -0.57 -2.61 -4.48
CA THR A 215 -0.34 -1.27 -3.94
C THR A 215 -1.54 -0.80 -3.12
N MET A 216 -1.42 0.37 -2.46
CA MET A 216 -2.53 0.98 -1.74
C MET A 216 -3.63 1.46 -2.70
N GLN A 217 -3.29 1.95 -3.90
CA GLN A 217 -4.28 2.28 -4.94
C GLN A 217 -5.13 1.05 -5.31
N HIS A 218 -4.47 -0.10 -5.53
CA HIS A 218 -5.19 -1.36 -5.78
C HIS A 218 -6.07 -1.75 -4.58
N ARG A 219 -5.55 -1.64 -3.35
CA ARG A 219 -6.29 -2.01 -2.14
C ARG A 219 -7.57 -1.18 -1.98
N LEU A 220 -7.48 0.13 -2.17
CA LEU A 220 -8.63 1.01 -2.09
C LEU A 220 -9.64 0.71 -3.21
N TRP A 221 -9.18 0.61 -4.46
CA TRP A 221 -10.02 0.22 -5.59
C TRP A 221 -10.76 -1.11 -5.33
N ASP A 222 -10.07 -2.12 -4.80
CA ASP A 222 -10.65 -3.44 -4.51
C ASP A 222 -11.69 -3.37 -3.36
N CYS A 223 -11.47 -2.54 -2.34
CA CYS A 223 -12.47 -2.27 -1.30
C CYS A 223 -13.72 -1.62 -1.88
N PHE A 224 -13.58 -0.58 -2.71
CA PHE A 224 -14.73 0.07 -3.36
C PHE A 224 -15.54 -0.94 -4.17
N ARG A 225 -14.87 -1.77 -4.98
CA ARG A 225 -15.49 -2.81 -5.79
C ARG A 225 -16.22 -3.87 -4.94
N GLN A 226 -15.54 -4.40 -3.91
CA GLN A 226 -16.09 -5.48 -3.07
C GLN A 226 -17.28 -5.03 -2.22
N GLN A 227 -17.24 -3.80 -1.73
CA GLN A 227 -18.32 -3.21 -0.92
C GLN A 227 -19.40 -2.54 -1.77
N ARG A 228 -19.32 -2.64 -3.10
CA ARG A 228 -20.29 -2.04 -4.04
C ARG A 228 -20.47 -0.54 -3.82
N LEU A 229 -19.38 0.14 -3.42
CA LEU A 229 -19.33 1.60 -3.39
C LEU A 229 -19.25 2.14 -4.83
N PRO A 230 -19.57 3.43 -5.07
CA PRO A 230 -19.36 4.03 -6.39
C PRO A 230 -17.94 3.81 -6.87
N SER A 231 -17.78 3.49 -8.17
CA SER A 231 -16.45 3.24 -8.74
C SER A 231 -15.55 4.46 -8.61
N VAL A 232 -14.28 4.23 -8.36
CA VAL A 232 -13.24 5.26 -8.31
C VAL A 232 -12.26 5.07 -9.44
N ASP A 233 -11.86 6.18 -10.06
CA ASP A 233 -10.82 6.16 -11.08
C ASP A 233 -9.45 6.01 -10.42
N TYR A 234 -8.58 5.27 -11.10
CA TYR A 234 -7.20 5.12 -10.71
C TYR A 234 -6.47 6.48 -10.72
N GLY A 235 -5.73 6.77 -9.66
CA GLY A 235 -5.04 8.04 -9.53
C GLY A 235 -5.97 9.25 -9.37
N SER A 236 -7.24 9.05 -8.96
CA SER A 236 -8.15 10.16 -8.66
C SER A 236 -7.80 10.84 -7.34
N ASP A 237 -8.18 12.11 -7.22
CA ASP A 237 -7.97 12.89 -6.00
C ASP A 237 -8.69 12.27 -4.78
N MET A 238 -9.81 11.58 -5.01
CA MET A 238 -10.51 10.84 -3.95
C MET A 238 -9.64 9.74 -3.35
N VAL A 239 -8.98 8.93 -4.18
CA VAL A 239 -8.12 7.84 -3.71
C VAL A 239 -6.88 8.39 -3.02
N THR A 240 -6.29 9.47 -3.57
CA THR A 240 -5.16 10.17 -2.93
C THR A 240 -5.57 10.79 -1.59
N ALA A 241 -6.74 11.42 -1.50
CA ALA A 241 -7.24 11.99 -0.25
C ALA A 241 -7.41 10.92 0.84
N LEU A 242 -7.98 9.76 0.49
CA LEU A 242 -8.04 8.62 1.41
C LEU A 242 -6.65 8.16 1.84
N GLN A 243 -5.66 8.13 0.95
CA GLN A 243 -4.29 7.78 1.33
C GLN A 243 -3.66 8.83 2.26
N VAL A 244 -3.88 10.14 2.02
CA VAL A 244 -3.44 11.20 2.95
C VAL A 244 -4.01 10.98 4.35
N TYR A 245 -5.31 10.70 4.46
CA TYR A 245 -5.94 10.39 5.74
C TYR A 245 -5.36 9.13 6.39
N LEU A 246 -5.26 8.03 5.65
CA LEU A 246 -4.76 6.75 6.16
C LEU A 246 -3.30 6.82 6.61
N VAL A 247 -2.43 7.52 5.87
CA VAL A 247 -1.04 7.75 6.26
C VAL A 247 -0.95 8.65 7.49
N ALA A 248 -1.85 9.63 7.62
CA ALA A 248 -1.90 10.49 8.82
C ALA A 248 -2.30 9.71 10.08
N VAL A 249 -3.26 8.78 10.00
CA VAL A 249 -3.62 7.92 11.14
C VAL A 249 -2.58 6.83 11.41
N ALA A 250 -1.72 6.52 10.43
CA ALA A 250 -0.59 5.61 10.56
C ALA A 250 0.73 6.32 10.93
N LYS A 251 0.68 7.61 11.25
CA LYS A 251 1.87 8.39 11.64
C LYS A 251 2.75 7.64 12.62
N ASP A 252 4.07 7.75 12.46
CA ASP A 252 5.10 7.07 13.24
C ASP A 252 5.08 5.53 13.12
N GLY A 253 4.23 4.96 12.26
CA GLY A 253 4.23 3.53 11.93
C GLY A 253 5.40 3.17 11.03
N GLU A 254 6.05 2.03 11.32
CA GLU A 254 7.19 1.53 10.55
C GLU A 254 6.73 0.92 9.21
N LEU A 255 7.49 1.21 8.17
CA LEU A 255 7.33 0.63 6.83
C LEU A 255 8.03 -0.74 6.76
N GLN A 256 7.27 -1.81 6.62
CA GLN A 256 7.75 -3.17 6.44
C GLN A 256 7.38 -3.65 5.03
N VAL A 257 8.11 -3.15 4.04
CA VAL A 257 7.76 -3.29 2.63
C VAL A 257 8.93 -3.78 1.77
N PRO A 258 8.65 -4.60 0.74
CA PRO A 258 7.34 -5.18 0.45
C PRO A 258 6.97 -6.25 1.48
N SER A 259 5.73 -6.24 1.96
CA SER A 259 5.25 -7.28 2.85
C SER A 259 4.61 -8.45 2.10
N ILE A 260 4.20 -9.49 2.83
CA ILE A 260 3.42 -10.61 2.30
C ILE A 260 2.13 -10.76 3.10
N LYS A 261 1.01 -10.95 2.42
CA LYS A 261 -0.32 -11.17 3.04
C LYS A 261 -1.09 -12.26 2.29
N ARG A 262 -1.93 -12.96 3.03
CA ARG A 262 -2.84 -13.97 2.51
C ARG A 262 -3.89 -13.38 1.56
#